data_4710e14101f2be6b6367185bf2af094d
#
_entry.id   4710e14101f2be6b6367185bf2af094d
#
_cell.length_a   1.000
_cell.length_b   1.000
_cell.length_c   1.000
_cell.angle_alpha   90.00
_cell.angle_beta   90.00
_cell.angle_gamma   90.00
#
_symmetry.space_group_name_H-M   'P 1'
#
loop_
_entity.id
_entity.type
_entity.pdbx_description
1 polymer ?
#
loop_
_entity_poly.entity_id
_entity_poly.type
_entity_poly.pdbx_seq_one_letter_code
_entity_poly.pdbx_strand_id
1 'polypeptide(L)'
;MNYLDAKSAPAREDRLKANIAYGGTCAELRDCTRSGCFSENGCLNLAGRRFSQTQGCQFTLSLAILNTLRNAVIIMHAPIGCGACSIGNIGVNKSFKQLRDPLAEGVIWLNTNLDEADVINGGERKLREAVLYADREFRPDTIIVTNGCVPALIGDDVDSILADLQTQTSSILVPIHCEGFKTKVMATAYDAVYHGILKKYVKKPERREYIAAPDLEQLKEKYRISKNVNILNVSSMSRADELELQRLLNAIGLNVNFIPCYAEPEDFPYSLETSLNVSICGTHDDYFVEHIREKYDIPFLIDTIPIGRKNTDRWVLKIAEHFGLEKEAQQLIAAENELLGRSLEPYRRILGGKRVFLAGGEVRIVATAEILQDLGMEVAGFKAHHFDRFIDPVFDALDNVDDVVIDIATNQPFEQANLINRLKPDVIITHTGGNNIAAKHGLPLLPLFGPSYNYLGYSGVFEVARRLNRIVRNGQFNKKLAQNTKLPFKKDWYEKDPFTYIKKQDVV
;
A
#
# COMPACT_ATOMS: atom_id res chain seq x y z
N MET A 1 -2.82 -16.44 -18.45
CA MET A 1 -1.62 -17.17 -17.96
C MET A 1 -1.83 -17.40 -16.47
N ASN A 2 -1.85 -18.65 -16.02
CA ASN A 2 -2.11 -18.93 -14.59
C ASN A 2 -0.86 -18.61 -13.77
N TYR A 3 -0.77 -17.39 -13.26
CA TYR A 3 0.39 -16.93 -12.49
C TYR A 3 0.65 -17.76 -11.21
N LEU A 4 -0.36 -18.49 -10.71
CA LEU A 4 -0.21 -19.31 -9.51
C LEU A 4 0.60 -20.59 -9.74
N ASP A 5 0.78 -21.04 -10.98
CA ASP A 5 1.65 -22.17 -11.30
C ASP A 5 3.14 -21.79 -11.16
N ALA A 6 3.45 -20.51 -11.21
CA ALA A 6 4.79 -20.01 -10.99
C ALA A 6 5.19 -20.13 -9.51
N LYS A 7 6.50 -20.13 -9.24
CA LYS A 7 7.07 -20.14 -7.88
C LYS A 7 6.75 -18.83 -7.12
N SER A 8 6.75 -17.70 -7.83
CA SER A 8 6.53 -16.37 -7.26
C SER A 8 5.68 -15.49 -8.19
N ALA A 9 5.05 -14.45 -7.63
CA ALA A 9 4.39 -13.42 -8.41
C ALA A 9 5.39 -12.72 -9.34
N PRO A 10 4.99 -12.34 -10.58
CA PRO A 10 5.84 -11.54 -11.47
C PRO A 10 6.04 -10.12 -10.91
N ALA A 11 7.16 -9.50 -11.23
CA ALA A 11 7.41 -8.10 -10.89
C ALA A 11 6.38 -7.16 -11.55
N ARG A 12 5.97 -6.11 -10.84
CA ARG A 12 4.96 -5.16 -11.38
C ARG A 12 5.47 -4.41 -12.60
N GLU A 13 6.75 -4.07 -12.67
CA GLU A 13 7.35 -3.46 -13.86
C GLU A 13 7.24 -4.36 -15.10
N ASP A 14 7.29 -5.67 -14.95
CA ASP A 14 7.14 -6.62 -16.05
C ASP A 14 5.67 -6.84 -16.41
N ARG A 15 4.81 -6.98 -15.40
CA ARG A 15 3.38 -7.28 -15.56
C ARG A 15 2.56 -6.06 -15.99
N LEU A 16 2.83 -4.88 -15.39
CA LEU A 16 2.07 -3.65 -15.59
C LEU A 16 2.83 -2.58 -16.37
N LYS A 17 4.09 -2.85 -16.72
CA LYS A 17 4.98 -1.84 -17.32
C LYS A 17 5.10 -0.58 -16.43
N ALA A 18 5.12 -0.77 -15.10
CA ALA A 18 5.19 0.33 -14.15
C ALA A 18 6.48 1.13 -14.33
N ASN A 19 6.36 2.46 -14.42
CA ASN A 19 7.51 3.34 -14.51
C ASN A 19 8.12 3.61 -13.14
N ILE A 20 9.45 3.63 -13.07
CA ILE A 20 10.23 3.80 -11.84
C ILE A 20 11.15 5.04 -11.86
N ALA A 21 11.20 5.75 -12.97
CA ALA A 21 12.10 6.88 -13.14
C ALA A 21 11.55 7.89 -14.14
N TYR A 22 11.02 8.98 -13.63
CA TYR A 22 10.57 10.11 -14.43
C TYR A 22 10.76 11.41 -13.64
N GLY A 23 10.99 12.51 -14.34
CA GLY A 23 11.01 13.86 -13.78
C GLY A 23 10.57 14.83 -14.83
N GLY A 24 9.45 15.49 -14.58
CA GLY A 24 8.80 16.44 -15.50
C GLY A 24 7.46 16.92 -14.96
N THR A 25 6.53 17.29 -15.84
CA THR A 25 5.19 17.73 -15.47
C THR A 25 4.17 16.59 -15.44
N CYS A 26 3.06 16.81 -14.74
CA CYS A 26 1.96 15.86 -14.72
C CYS A 26 1.31 15.69 -16.12
N ALA A 27 1.23 16.75 -16.92
CA ALA A 27 0.69 16.69 -18.29
C ALA A 27 1.52 15.73 -19.15
N GLU A 28 2.84 15.94 -19.22
CA GLU A 28 3.75 15.08 -20.00
C GLU A 28 3.67 13.62 -19.58
N LEU A 29 3.55 13.36 -18.26
CA LEU A 29 3.41 12.00 -17.74
C LEU A 29 2.09 11.37 -18.19
N ARG A 30 0.97 12.09 -18.09
CA ARG A 30 -0.37 11.62 -18.48
C ARG A 30 -0.48 11.41 -19.99
N ASP A 31 0.07 12.30 -20.79
CA ASP A 31 0.09 12.15 -22.24
C ASP A 31 0.86 10.91 -22.66
N CYS A 32 1.96 10.62 -21.99
CA CYS A 32 2.74 9.43 -22.23
C CYS A 32 1.97 8.15 -21.83
N THR A 33 1.25 8.12 -20.72
CA THR A 33 0.42 6.98 -20.33
C THR A 33 -0.74 6.74 -21.29
N ARG A 34 -1.44 7.80 -21.68
CA ARG A 34 -2.59 7.74 -22.60
C ARG A 34 -2.21 7.38 -24.04
N SER A 35 -1.05 7.82 -24.50
CA SER A 35 -0.55 7.50 -25.84
C SER A 35 -0.01 6.07 -25.99
N GLY A 36 -0.11 5.25 -24.95
CA GLY A 36 0.39 3.88 -24.97
C GLY A 36 1.90 3.75 -24.76
N CYS A 37 2.53 4.74 -24.13
CA CYS A 37 3.93 4.66 -23.70
C CYS A 37 4.21 3.51 -22.71
N PHE A 38 3.19 2.89 -22.20
CA PHE A 38 3.26 1.58 -21.52
C PHE A 38 3.28 0.39 -22.51
N SER A 39 3.17 0.63 -23.81
CA SER A 39 3.40 -0.37 -24.84
C SER A 39 4.88 -0.80 -24.85
N GLU A 40 5.19 -1.91 -25.49
CA GLU A 40 6.56 -2.48 -25.57
C GLU A 40 7.64 -1.46 -26.01
N ASN A 41 7.23 -0.38 -26.68
CA ASN A 41 8.09 0.71 -27.16
C ASN A 41 7.94 2.02 -26.36
N GLY A 42 7.30 1.99 -25.19
CA GLY A 42 6.99 3.19 -24.42
C GLY A 42 8.23 3.88 -23.85
N CYS A 43 8.35 5.19 -24.06
CA CYS A 43 9.49 6.01 -23.63
C CYS A 43 9.72 6.00 -22.10
N LEU A 44 8.67 5.88 -21.29
CA LEU A 44 8.78 5.85 -19.83
C LEU A 44 9.39 4.55 -19.29
N ASN A 45 9.15 3.41 -19.93
CA ASN A 45 9.67 2.12 -19.49
C ASN A 45 11.18 1.99 -19.66
N LEU A 46 11.78 2.84 -20.49
CA LEU A 46 13.21 2.86 -20.76
C LEU A 46 13.98 3.82 -19.85
N ALA A 47 13.28 4.68 -19.10
CA ALA A 47 13.92 5.61 -18.20
C ALA A 47 14.49 4.88 -16.97
N GLY A 48 15.69 5.27 -16.57
CA GLY A 48 16.38 4.74 -15.41
C GLY A 48 17.24 5.80 -14.74
N ARG A 49 17.75 5.51 -13.55
CA ARG A 49 18.70 6.37 -12.85
C ARG A 49 20.11 5.80 -12.94
N ARG A 50 21.10 6.69 -12.99
CA ARG A 50 22.51 6.28 -12.93
C ARG A 50 22.86 5.62 -11.61
N PHE A 51 22.19 6.03 -10.52
CA PHE A 51 22.27 5.45 -9.18
C PHE A 51 20.99 5.72 -8.42
N SER A 52 20.72 4.95 -7.35
CA SER A 52 19.55 5.08 -6.50
C SER A 52 19.95 5.12 -5.04
N GLN A 53 19.22 5.92 -4.26
CA GLN A 53 19.26 5.91 -2.80
C GLN A 53 18.04 5.13 -2.29
N THR A 54 18.08 3.82 -2.37
CA THR A 54 16.94 2.99 -1.92
C THR A 54 16.95 2.83 -0.40
N GLN A 55 15.78 2.94 0.23
CA GLN A 55 15.59 2.75 1.67
C GLN A 55 14.72 1.53 2.00
N GLY A 56 14.23 0.82 1.02
CA GLY A 56 13.37 -0.34 1.18
C GLY A 56 13.27 -1.14 -0.10
N CYS A 57 12.86 -2.38 0.04
CA CYS A 57 12.62 -3.30 -1.07
C CYS A 57 11.30 -4.04 -0.82
N GLN A 58 10.88 -4.88 -1.76
CA GLN A 58 9.68 -5.68 -1.54
C GLN A 58 9.74 -6.55 -0.28
N PHE A 59 10.92 -7.09 0.09
CA PHE A 59 11.06 -7.87 1.33
C PHE A 59 10.60 -7.07 2.56
N THR A 60 11.08 -5.82 2.71
CA THR A 60 10.71 -4.95 3.83
C THR A 60 9.22 -4.64 3.84
N LEU A 61 8.61 -4.38 2.69
CA LEU A 61 7.17 -4.11 2.61
C LEU A 61 6.34 -5.39 2.83
N SER A 62 6.77 -6.54 2.32
CA SER A 62 6.12 -7.82 2.61
C SER A 62 6.09 -8.10 4.12
N LEU A 63 7.20 -7.84 4.82
CA LEU A 63 7.23 -7.97 6.28
C LEU A 63 6.28 -6.97 6.96
N ALA A 64 6.13 -5.75 6.45
CA ALA A 64 5.18 -4.78 6.99
C ALA A 64 3.72 -5.23 6.82
N ILE A 65 3.39 -5.88 5.71
CA ILE A 65 2.06 -6.46 5.46
C ILE A 65 1.83 -7.66 6.40
N LEU A 66 2.75 -8.61 6.42
CA LEU A 66 2.64 -9.82 7.21
C LEU A 66 2.59 -9.54 8.71
N ASN A 67 3.27 -8.50 9.17
CA ASN A 67 3.21 -8.06 10.57
C ASN A 67 1.81 -7.58 11.00
N THR A 68 0.88 -7.39 10.08
CA THR A 68 -0.50 -7.08 10.42
C THR A 68 -1.32 -8.33 10.73
N LEU A 69 -0.92 -9.51 10.27
CA LEU A 69 -1.65 -10.75 10.50
C LEU A 69 -1.69 -11.09 11.99
N ARG A 70 -2.72 -11.84 12.36
CA ARG A 70 -2.89 -12.38 13.70
C ARG A 70 -2.58 -13.88 13.68
N ASN A 71 -2.27 -14.44 14.82
CA ASN A 71 -2.08 -15.88 15.03
C ASN A 71 -1.12 -16.55 14.01
N ALA A 72 0.01 -15.90 13.73
CA ALA A 72 1.03 -16.43 12.83
C ALA A 72 2.45 -16.21 13.37
N VAL A 73 3.34 -17.13 13.06
CA VAL A 73 4.79 -16.94 13.23
C VAL A 73 5.40 -16.63 11.88
N ILE A 74 6.27 -15.64 11.81
CA ILE A 74 6.96 -15.24 10.58
C ILE A 74 8.43 -15.57 10.71
N ILE A 75 8.93 -16.41 9.83
CA ILE A 75 10.35 -16.79 9.74
C ILE A 75 10.95 -16.04 8.54
N MET A 76 11.90 -15.17 8.82
CA MET A 76 12.71 -14.52 7.81
C MET A 76 13.87 -15.44 7.43
N HIS A 77 13.80 -16.06 6.26
CA HIS A 77 14.92 -16.84 5.72
C HIS A 77 15.87 -15.88 5.00
N ALA A 78 16.82 -15.36 5.77
CA ALA A 78 17.72 -14.28 5.34
C ALA A 78 18.84 -14.07 6.38
N PRO A 79 19.91 -13.30 6.00
CA PRO A 79 20.84 -12.73 6.97
C PRO A 79 20.12 -11.77 7.94
N ILE A 80 20.66 -11.62 9.15
CA ILE A 80 20.05 -10.82 10.23
C ILE A 80 19.81 -9.35 9.84
N GLY A 81 20.65 -8.80 8.97
CA GLY A 81 20.51 -7.42 8.50
C GLY A 81 19.19 -7.13 7.80
N CYS A 82 18.64 -8.09 7.05
CA CYS A 82 17.33 -7.97 6.41
C CYS A 82 16.21 -7.86 7.45
N GLY A 83 16.28 -8.63 8.53
CA GLY A 83 15.34 -8.56 9.64
C GLY A 83 15.43 -7.26 10.42
N ALA A 84 16.64 -6.78 10.67
CA ALA A 84 16.88 -5.53 11.41
C ALA A 84 16.21 -4.31 10.75
N CYS A 85 16.14 -4.27 9.42
CA CYS A 85 15.45 -3.22 8.67
C CYS A 85 13.94 -3.14 8.97
N SER A 86 13.33 -4.21 9.49
CA SER A 86 11.89 -4.33 9.71
C SER A 86 11.46 -4.07 11.16
N ILE A 87 12.40 -4.03 12.10
CA ILE A 87 12.12 -3.87 13.54
C ILE A 87 11.30 -2.61 13.84
N GLY A 88 11.57 -1.50 13.14
CA GLY A 88 10.82 -0.24 13.30
C GLY A 88 9.32 -0.36 13.02
N ASN A 89 8.91 -1.30 12.18
CA ASN A 89 7.50 -1.52 11.82
C ASN A 89 6.75 -2.37 12.86
N ILE A 90 7.44 -3.16 13.67
CA ILE A 90 6.83 -4.09 14.63
C ILE A 90 6.02 -3.33 15.68
N GLY A 91 6.60 -2.31 16.30
CA GLY A 91 5.93 -1.50 17.31
C GLY A 91 4.74 -0.72 16.78
N VAL A 92 4.87 -0.17 15.58
CA VAL A 92 3.79 0.56 14.91
C VAL A 92 2.60 -0.37 14.66
N ASN A 93 2.85 -1.53 14.06
CA ASN A 93 1.79 -2.48 13.74
C ASN A 93 1.12 -3.10 14.98
N LYS A 94 1.86 -3.28 16.08
CA LYS A 94 1.26 -3.67 17.36
C LYS A 94 0.21 -2.65 17.80
N SER A 95 0.51 -1.36 17.73
CA SER A 95 -0.44 -0.30 18.06
C SER A 95 -1.68 -0.33 17.16
N PHE A 96 -1.52 -0.58 15.87
CA PHE A 96 -2.65 -0.74 14.95
C PHE A 96 -3.53 -1.96 15.29
N LYS A 97 -2.92 -3.09 15.67
CA LYS A 97 -3.64 -4.28 16.12
C LYS A 97 -4.42 -4.02 17.41
N GLN A 98 -3.78 -3.38 18.40
CA GLN A 98 -4.40 -3.11 19.70
C GLN A 98 -5.58 -2.15 19.63
N LEU A 99 -5.68 -1.31 18.60
CA LEU A 99 -6.90 -0.51 18.34
C LEU A 99 -8.08 -1.34 17.84
N ARG A 100 -7.83 -2.54 17.32
CA ARG A 100 -8.87 -3.49 16.88
C ARG A 100 -9.21 -4.50 17.97
N ASP A 101 -8.18 -5.02 18.59
CA ASP A 101 -8.26 -5.95 19.71
C ASP A 101 -7.24 -5.52 20.78
N PRO A 102 -7.69 -4.98 21.94
CA PRO A 102 -6.79 -4.54 23.00
C PRO A 102 -5.88 -5.64 23.57
N LEU A 103 -6.26 -6.90 23.42
CA LEU A 103 -5.48 -8.05 23.87
C LEU A 103 -4.51 -8.58 22.79
N ALA A 104 -4.53 -8.00 21.59
CA ALA A 104 -3.66 -8.43 20.51
C ALA A 104 -2.19 -8.32 20.88
N GLU A 105 -1.49 -9.44 20.80
CA GLU A 105 -0.05 -9.51 20.91
C GLU A 105 0.63 -9.13 19.59
N GLY A 106 1.93 -8.87 19.65
CA GLY A 106 2.75 -8.70 18.45
C GLY A 106 2.91 -10.02 17.70
N VAL A 107 3.32 -9.95 16.44
CA VAL A 107 3.72 -11.12 15.65
C VAL A 107 5.00 -11.70 16.24
N ILE A 108 5.10 -13.02 16.26
CA ILE A 108 6.35 -13.70 16.60
C ILE A 108 7.23 -13.72 15.36
N TRP A 109 8.42 -13.15 15.49
CA TRP A 109 9.40 -13.06 14.43
C TRP A 109 10.61 -13.92 14.74
N LEU A 110 10.99 -14.77 13.81
CA LEU A 110 12.24 -15.51 13.79
C LEU A 110 13.06 -15.13 12.58
N ASN A 111 14.39 -15.30 12.67
CA ASN A 111 15.29 -15.11 11.54
C ASN A 111 16.26 -16.29 11.52
N THR A 112 16.48 -16.88 10.36
CA THR A 112 17.42 -17.99 10.21
C THR A 112 18.88 -17.57 10.39
N ASN A 113 19.14 -16.26 10.39
CA ASN A 113 20.46 -15.68 10.62
C ASN A 113 21.54 -16.33 9.76
N LEU A 114 21.34 -16.32 8.45
CA LEU A 114 22.30 -16.88 7.49
C LEU A 114 23.64 -16.13 7.59
N ASP A 115 24.71 -16.90 7.70
CA ASP A 115 26.09 -16.42 7.74
C ASP A 115 26.88 -16.87 6.49
N GLU A 116 28.17 -16.62 6.46
CA GLU A 116 29.03 -16.95 5.32
C GLU A 116 29.11 -18.45 5.04
N ALA A 117 29.06 -19.28 6.10
CA ALA A 117 29.06 -20.73 5.94
C ALA A 117 27.78 -21.24 5.28
N ASP A 118 26.63 -20.65 5.64
CA ASP A 118 25.35 -20.98 5.01
C ASP A 118 25.29 -20.52 3.55
N VAL A 119 25.91 -19.39 3.22
CA VAL A 119 26.03 -18.91 1.81
C VAL A 119 26.79 -19.91 0.95
N ILE A 120 27.79 -20.60 1.51
CA ILE A 120 28.60 -21.60 0.79
C ILE A 120 27.91 -22.96 0.75
N ASN A 121 27.27 -23.41 1.85
CA ASN A 121 26.76 -24.74 2.03
C ASN A 121 25.23 -24.88 1.89
N GLY A 122 24.51 -23.77 1.71
CA GLY A 122 23.04 -23.74 1.74
C GLY A 122 22.46 -23.44 3.11
N GLY A 123 21.31 -22.74 3.14
CA GLY A 123 20.61 -22.35 4.36
C GLY A 123 19.54 -23.34 4.84
N GLU A 124 19.34 -24.46 4.11
CA GLU A 124 18.27 -25.44 4.35
C GLU A 124 18.23 -25.91 5.80
N ARG A 125 19.37 -26.29 6.40
CA ARG A 125 19.45 -26.79 7.77
C ARG A 125 18.88 -25.78 8.76
N LYS A 126 19.28 -24.50 8.67
CA LYS A 126 18.78 -23.44 9.56
C LYS A 126 17.29 -23.17 9.36
N LEU A 127 16.79 -23.29 8.13
CA LEU A 127 15.36 -23.13 7.84
C LEU A 127 14.56 -24.26 8.49
N ARG A 128 14.99 -25.52 8.34
CA ARG A 128 14.33 -26.69 8.97
C ARG A 128 14.29 -26.56 10.49
N GLU A 129 15.43 -26.23 11.11
CA GLU A 129 15.53 -26.00 12.54
C GLU A 129 14.56 -24.89 13.01
N ALA A 130 14.50 -23.76 12.30
CA ALA A 130 13.64 -22.63 12.67
C ALA A 130 12.14 -22.98 12.56
N VAL A 131 11.73 -23.69 11.51
CA VAL A 131 10.33 -24.11 11.31
C VAL A 131 9.90 -25.09 12.40
N LEU A 132 10.69 -26.14 12.65
CA LEU A 132 10.37 -27.15 13.68
C LEU A 132 10.40 -26.54 15.09
N TYR A 133 11.29 -25.60 15.35
CA TYR A 133 11.31 -24.85 16.60
C TYR A 133 10.02 -24.01 16.76
N ALA A 134 9.62 -23.28 15.73
CA ALA A 134 8.43 -22.44 15.75
C ALA A 134 7.15 -23.25 15.99
N ASP A 135 6.98 -24.36 15.30
CA ASP A 135 5.83 -25.27 15.44
C ASP A 135 5.74 -25.85 16.87
N ARG A 136 6.86 -26.30 17.43
CA ARG A 136 6.90 -26.91 18.76
C ARG A 136 6.68 -25.90 19.88
N GLU A 137 7.36 -24.75 19.85
CA GLU A 137 7.40 -23.80 20.96
C GLU A 137 6.20 -22.86 20.99
N PHE A 138 5.75 -22.41 19.81
CA PHE A 138 4.67 -21.42 19.72
C PHE A 138 3.34 -22.01 19.32
N ARG A 139 3.32 -23.17 18.67
CA ARG A 139 2.12 -23.89 18.21
C ARG A 139 1.14 -22.97 17.46
N PRO A 140 1.61 -22.19 16.47
CA PRO A 140 0.73 -21.31 15.70
C PRO A 140 -0.08 -22.13 14.69
N ASP A 141 -1.24 -21.61 14.27
CA ASP A 141 -1.97 -22.22 13.17
C ASP A 141 -1.20 -22.10 11.85
N THR A 142 -0.40 -21.04 11.71
CA THR A 142 0.35 -20.75 10.50
C THR A 142 1.79 -20.32 10.77
N ILE A 143 2.71 -20.87 9.99
CA ILE A 143 4.11 -20.41 9.90
C ILE A 143 4.34 -19.89 8.49
N ILE A 144 4.67 -18.59 8.37
CA ILE A 144 4.97 -17.94 7.10
C ILE A 144 6.49 -17.80 6.97
N VAL A 145 7.05 -18.36 5.91
CA VAL A 145 8.47 -18.24 5.59
C VAL A 145 8.67 -17.23 4.48
N THR A 146 9.33 -16.11 4.77
CA THR A 146 9.70 -15.12 3.76
C THR A 146 11.09 -15.41 3.22
N ASN A 147 11.19 -15.59 1.89
CA ASN A 147 12.44 -15.86 1.21
C ASN A 147 13.14 -14.55 0.85
N GLY A 148 14.36 -14.36 1.38
CA GLY A 148 15.18 -13.18 1.12
C GLY A 148 16.07 -13.31 -0.12
N CYS A 149 16.90 -12.28 -0.37
CA CYS A 149 17.79 -12.25 -1.53
C CYS A 149 18.87 -13.34 -1.47
N VAL A 150 19.50 -13.54 -0.31
CA VAL A 150 20.63 -14.45 -0.17
C VAL A 150 20.22 -15.91 -0.42
N PRO A 151 19.22 -16.47 0.27
CA PRO A 151 18.81 -17.85 0.01
C PRO A 151 18.32 -18.07 -1.42
N ALA A 152 17.66 -17.08 -2.03
CA ALA A 152 17.26 -17.19 -3.42
C ALA A 152 18.42 -17.22 -4.42
N LEU A 153 19.53 -16.49 -4.12
CA LEU A 153 20.72 -16.47 -4.98
C LEU A 153 21.58 -17.73 -4.84
N ILE A 154 21.65 -18.30 -3.64
CA ILE A 154 22.38 -19.55 -3.41
C ILE A 154 21.60 -20.80 -3.82
N GLY A 155 20.29 -20.64 -4.16
CA GLY A 155 19.44 -21.70 -4.70
C GLY A 155 18.72 -22.53 -3.66
N ASP A 156 18.53 -22.04 -2.44
CA ASP A 156 17.71 -22.72 -1.43
C ASP A 156 16.27 -22.95 -1.96
N ASP A 157 15.83 -24.18 -2.02
CA ASP A 157 14.48 -24.53 -2.48
C ASP A 157 13.47 -24.54 -1.33
N VAL A 158 13.07 -23.35 -0.91
CA VAL A 158 12.14 -23.13 0.21
C VAL A 158 10.83 -23.90 0.02
N ASP A 159 10.29 -23.97 -1.20
CA ASP A 159 9.03 -24.68 -1.46
C ASP A 159 9.14 -26.18 -1.16
N SER A 160 10.20 -26.83 -1.66
CA SER A 160 10.45 -28.26 -1.40
C SER A 160 10.73 -28.54 0.06
N ILE A 161 11.51 -27.67 0.73
CA ILE A 161 11.80 -27.78 2.16
C ILE A 161 10.51 -27.71 2.98
N LEU A 162 9.64 -26.74 2.70
CA LEU A 162 8.37 -26.59 3.40
C LEU A 162 7.37 -27.70 3.09
N ALA A 163 7.36 -28.22 1.86
CA ALA A 163 6.51 -29.36 1.49
C ALA A 163 6.89 -30.62 2.29
N ASP A 164 8.17 -30.87 2.45
CA ASP A 164 8.67 -31.98 3.28
C ASP A 164 8.33 -31.78 4.77
N LEU A 165 8.57 -30.59 5.31
CA LEU A 165 8.27 -30.26 6.70
C LEU A 165 6.77 -30.24 7.02
N GLN A 166 5.89 -30.01 6.04
CA GLN A 166 4.44 -30.00 6.26
C GLN A 166 3.92 -31.34 6.82
N THR A 167 4.60 -32.43 6.54
CA THR A 167 4.25 -33.75 7.09
C THR A 167 4.68 -33.94 8.56
N GLN A 168 5.53 -33.04 9.07
CA GLN A 168 6.16 -33.11 10.38
C GLN A 168 5.65 -32.02 11.34
N THR A 169 4.84 -31.08 10.85
CA THR A 169 4.33 -29.93 11.59
C THR A 169 2.81 -29.91 11.64
N SER A 170 2.25 -29.35 12.71
CA SER A 170 0.81 -29.10 12.84
C SER A 170 0.39 -27.79 12.19
N SER A 171 1.29 -26.82 12.11
CA SER A 171 1.08 -25.53 11.49
C SER A 171 1.00 -25.61 9.97
N ILE A 172 0.19 -24.76 9.34
CA ILE A 172 0.20 -24.59 7.88
C ILE A 172 1.43 -23.80 7.48
N LEU A 173 2.26 -24.35 6.58
CA LEU A 173 3.50 -23.72 6.14
C LEU A 173 3.27 -22.95 4.84
N VAL A 174 3.58 -21.65 4.83
CA VAL A 174 3.34 -20.75 3.70
C VAL A 174 4.65 -20.11 3.23
N PRO A 175 5.18 -20.48 2.06
CA PRO A 175 6.31 -19.77 1.45
C PRO A 175 5.86 -18.46 0.83
N ILE A 176 6.63 -17.38 1.04
CA ILE A 176 6.47 -16.09 0.37
C ILE A 176 7.78 -15.68 -0.26
N HIS A 177 7.79 -15.64 -1.58
CA HIS A 177 8.94 -15.23 -2.38
C HIS A 177 8.92 -13.72 -2.61
N CYS A 178 9.68 -12.99 -1.81
CA CYS A 178 9.71 -11.53 -1.80
C CYS A 178 11.13 -10.94 -1.87
N GLU A 179 11.98 -11.56 -2.62
CA GLU A 179 13.40 -11.22 -2.79
C GLU A 179 13.56 -9.82 -3.38
N GLY A 180 14.23 -8.94 -2.64
CA GLY A 180 14.34 -7.52 -2.97
C GLY A 180 15.00 -7.19 -4.31
N PHE A 181 15.86 -8.09 -4.83
CA PHE A 181 16.54 -7.88 -6.12
C PHE A 181 15.66 -8.14 -7.34
N LYS A 182 14.55 -8.88 -7.19
CA LYS A 182 13.68 -9.27 -8.31
C LYS A 182 12.83 -8.14 -8.86
N THR A 183 12.63 -7.08 -8.10
CA THR A 183 11.78 -5.95 -8.50
C THR A 183 12.32 -4.62 -8.01
N LYS A 184 12.12 -3.58 -8.80
CA LYS A 184 12.38 -2.19 -8.43
C LYS A 184 11.12 -1.50 -7.89
N VAL A 185 9.94 -2.10 -8.11
CA VAL A 185 8.65 -1.61 -7.62
C VAL A 185 8.34 -2.27 -6.29
N MET A 186 8.55 -1.55 -5.20
CA MET A 186 8.36 -2.07 -3.84
C MET A 186 6.93 -2.62 -3.62
N ALA A 187 5.91 -2.08 -4.31
CA ALA A 187 4.53 -2.54 -4.22
C ALA A 187 4.31 -3.99 -4.70
N THR A 188 5.25 -4.59 -5.46
CA THR A 188 5.25 -6.04 -5.76
C THR A 188 5.20 -6.90 -4.50
N ALA A 189 5.50 -6.34 -3.33
CA ALA A 189 5.33 -7.00 -2.04
C ALA A 189 3.90 -7.47 -1.77
N TYR A 190 2.90 -6.70 -2.20
CA TYR A 190 1.49 -7.13 -2.09
C TYR A 190 1.22 -8.33 -3.00
N ASP A 191 1.71 -8.29 -4.23
CA ASP A 191 1.57 -9.40 -5.18
C ASP A 191 2.23 -10.68 -4.61
N ALA A 192 3.40 -10.56 -4.00
CA ALA A 192 4.11 -11.68 -3.39
C ALA A 192 3.34 -12.28 -2.19
N VAL A 193 2.80 -11.43 -1.31
CA VAL A 193 2.00 -11.88 -0.17
C VAL A 193 0.69 -12.51 -0.65
N TYR A 194 -0.03 -11.88 -1.57
CA TYR A 194 -1.24 -12.44 -2.16
C TYR A 194 -0.98 -13.76 -2.89
N HIS A 195 0.16 -13.91 -3.56
CA HIS A 195 0.53 -15.16 -4.21
C HIS A 195 0.60 -16.33 -3.21
N GLY A 196 1.27 -16.12 -2.07
CA GLY A 196 1.33 -17.13 -1.00
C GLY A 196 -0.06 -17.45 -0.41
N ILE A 197 -0.87 -16.42 -0.14
CA ILE A 197 -2.24 -16.56 0.36
C ILE A 197 -3.11 -17.34 -0.63
N LEU A 198 -3.11 -16.96 -1.91
CA LEU A 198 -3.89 -17.62 -2.96
C LEU A 198 -3.52 -19.10 -3.13
N LYS A 199 -2.23 -19.43 -3.06
CA LYS A 199 -1.76 -20.83 -3.19
C LYS A 199 -2.17 -21.71 -2.02
N LYS A 200 -2.16 -21.19 -0.82
CA LYS A 200 -2.34 -22.00 0.40
C LYS A 200 -3.75 -21.96 0.99
N TYR A 201 -4.39 -20.79 0.99
CA TYR A 201 -5.64 -20.60 1.72
C TYR A 201 -6.87 -20.44 0.85
N VAL A 202 -6.75 -19.79 -0.33
CA VAL A 202 -7.93 -19.48 -1.13
C VAL A 202 -8.32 -20.70 -1.96
N LYS A 203 -9.07 -21.59 -1.32
CA LYS A 203 -9.68 -22.78 -1.91
C LYS A 203 -11.19 -22.69 -1.65
N LYS A 204 -12.00 -23.31 -2.53
CA LYS A 204 -13.43 -23.46 -2.24
C LYS A 204 -13.57 -24.15 -0.89
N PRO A 205 -14.27 -23.56 0.09
CA PRO A 205 -14.48 -24.19 1.38
C PRO A 205 -15.11 -25.57 1.20
N GLU A 206 -14.58 -26.60 1.83
CA GLU A 206 -15.10 -27.98 1.78
C GLU A 206 -16.60 -28.03 2.16
N ARG A 207 -17.04 -27.12 3.05
CA ARG A 207 -18.46 -26.99 3.43
C ARG A 207 -19.44 -26.80 2.26
N ARG A 208 -18.97 -26.29 1.10
CA ARG A 208 -19.84 -26.11 -0.08
C ARG A 208 -20.06 -27.40 -0.85
N GLU A 209 -19.20 -28.38 -0.71
CA GLU A 209 -19.31 -29.67 -1.39
C GLU A 209 -20.37 -30.57 -0.78
N TYR A 210 -20.69 -30.39 0.51
CA TYR A 210 -21.65 -31.21 1.24
C TYR A 210 -23.06 -30.61 1.38
N ILE A 211 -23.27 -29.42 0.82
CA ILE A 211 -24.56 -28.72 0.95
C ILE A 211 -25.33 -28.89 -0.36
N ALA A 212 -26.51 -29.54 -0.28
CA ALA A 212 -27.45 -29.63 -1.38
C ALA A 212 -27.86 -28.23 -1.86
N ALA A 213 -28.18 -28.08 -3.16
CA ALA A 213 -28.47 -26.78 -3.78
C ALA A 213 -29.51 -25.92 -3.00
N PRO A 214 -30.60 -26.46 -2.41
CA PRO A 214 -31.53 -25.70 -1.57
C PRO A 214 -30.88 -25.12 -0.33
N ASP A 215 -29.96 -25.87 0.31
CA ASP A 215 -29.26 -25.43 1.52
C ASP A 215 -28.21 -24.36 1.19
N LEU A 216 -27.69 -24.36 -0.04
CA LEU A 216 -26.77 -23.33 -0.50
C LEU A 216 -27.47 -21.97 -0.62
N GLU A 217 -28.72 -21.90 -1.10
CA GLU A 217 -29.47 -20.65 -1.15
C GLU A 217 -29.79 -20.14 0.28
N GLN A 218 -30.16 -21.02 1.19
CA GLN A 218 -30.37 -20.66 2.60
C GLN A 218 -29.07 -20.18 3.27
N LEU A 219 -27.93 -20.80 2.94
CA LEU A 219 -26.62 -20.37 3.42
C LEU A 219 -26.20 -19.03 2.82
N LYS A 220 -26.43 -18.78 1.54
CA LYS A 220 -26.20 -17.49 0.90
C LYS A 220 -27.01 -16.39 1.61
N GLU A 221 -28.25 -16.66 1.92
CA GLU A 221 -29.12 -15.73 2.65
C GLU A 221 -28.68 -15.58 4.11
N LYS A 222 -28.36 -16.68 4.79
CA LYS A 222 -27.89 -16.70 6.18
C LYS A 222 -26.59 -15.93 6.38
N TYR A 223 -25.63 -16.09 5.48
CA TYR A 223 -24.34 -15.37 5.53
C TYR A 223 -24.41 -14.04 4.78
N ARG A 224 -25.55 -13.69 4.18
CA ARG A 224 -25.74 -12.46 3.42
C ARG A 224 -24.68 -12.26 2.34
N ILE A 225 -24.23 -13.34 1.69
CA ILE A 225 -23.20 -13.28 0.65
C ILE A 225 -23.55 -12.22 -0.41
N SER A 226 -24.84 -12.14 -0.77
CA SER A 226 -25.35 -11.15 -1.73
C SER A 226 -25.23 -9.69 -1.30
N LYS A 227 -24.94 -9.42 -0.02
CA LYS A 227 -24.74 -8.08 0.55
C LYS A 227 -23.36 -7.88 1.15
N ASN A 228 -22.46 -8.86 1.03
CA ASN A 228 -21.11 -8.76 1.52
C ASN A 228 -20.18 -8.12 0.48
N VAL A 229 -19.38 -7.20 0.94
CA VAL A 229 -18.31 -6.53 0.18
C VAL A 229 -16.99 -6.79 0.90
N ASN A 230 -16.02 -7.36 0.21
CA ASN A 230 -14.65 -7.37 0.71
C ASN A 230 -13.97 -6.05 0.36
N ILE A 231 -13.45 -5.38 1.37
CA ILE A 231 -12.54 -4.24 1.20
C ILE A 231 -11.12 -4.76 1.33
N LEU A 232 -10.34 -4.62 0.25
CA LEU A 232 -8.94 -4.99 0.23
C LEU A 232 -8.16 -3.88 0.94
N ASN A 233 -7.85 -4.13 2.21
CA ASN A 233 -7.22 -3.14 3.07
C ASN A 233 -5.69 -3.17 2.94
N VAL A 234 -5.05 -2.20 3.54
CA VAL A 234 -3.60 -2.03 3.48
C VAL A 234 -3.01 -1.94 4.89
N SER A 235 -1.74 -2.31 5.03
CA SER A 235 -1.04 -2.33 6.31
C SER A 235 -1.03 -1.00 7.06
N SER A 236 -1.17 0.11 6.35
CA SER A 236 -1.22 1.47 6.91
C SER A 236 -2.62 1.99 7.25
N MET A 237 -3.66 1.19 7.04
CA MET A 237 -5.04 1.57 7.33
C MET A 237 -5.30 1.58 8.83
N SER A 238 -5.81 2.69 9.35
CA SER A 238 -6.16 2.81 10.75
C SER A 238 -7.50 2.12 11.07
N ARG A 239 -7.76 1.85 12.36
CA ARG A 239 -9.08 1.39 12.77
C ARG A 239 -10.19 2.40 12.48
N ALA A 240 -9.87 3.69 12.55
CA ALA A 240 -10.82 4.76 12.22
C ALA A 240 -11.17 4.78 10.72
N ASP A 241 -10.23 4.44 9.83
CA ASP A 241 -10.51 4.26 8.40
C ASP A 241 -11.48 3.10 8.17
N GLU A 242 -11.24 1.94 8.79
CA GLU A 242 -12.15 0.78 8.68
C GLU A 242 -13.56 1.11 9.15
N LEU A 243 -13.67 1.76 10.33
CA LEU A 243 -14.97 2.15 10.87
C LEU A 243 -15.71 3.15 9.98
N GLU A 244 -14.98 4.07 9.34
CA GLU A 244 -15.59 5.02 8.40
C GLU A 244 -16.10 4.31 7.14
N LEU A 245 -15.30 3.47 6.49
CA LEU A 245 -15.73 2.74 5.30
C LEU A 245 -16.88 1.78 5.62
N GLN A 246 -16.84 1.11 6.78
CA GLN A 246 -17.93 0.27 7.26
C GLN A 246 -19.20 1.09 7.51
N ARG A 247 -19.09 2.27 8.12
CA ARG A 247 -20.21 3.18 8.36
C ARG A 247 -20.92 3.57 7.06
N LEU A 248 -20.12 3.97 6.05
CA LEU A 248 -20.66 4.39 4.76
C LEU A 248 -21.39 3.25 4.04
N LEU A 249 -20.83 2.06 3.99
CA LEU A 249 -21.45 0.92 3.31
C LEU A 249 -22.63 0.34 4.10
N ASN A 250 -22.54 0.29 5.42
CA ASN A 250 -23.68 -0.13 6.25
C ASN A 250 -24.88 0.82 6.13
N ALA A 251 -24.65 2.13 5.94
CA ALA A 251 -25.70 3.11 5.75
C ALA A 251 -26.54 2.86 4.47
N ILE A 252 -25.98 2.18 3.48
CA ILE A 252 -26.68 1.76 2.26
C ILE A 252 -27.07 0.26 2.30
N GLY A 253 -26.94 -0.41 3.45
CA GLY A 253 -27.42 -1.77 3.67
C GLY A 253 -26.44 -2.89 3.28
N LEU A 254 -25.16 -2.59 3.09
CA LEU A 254 -24.10 -3.55 2.76
C LEU A 254 -23.31 -3.96 4.01
N ASN A 255 -22.82 -5.20 4.05
CA ASN A 255 -21.89 -5.69 5.05
C ASN A 255 -20.45 -5.62 4.51
N VAL A 256 -19.49 -5.39 5.39
CA VAL A 256 -18.08 -5.21 5.01
C VAL A 256 -17.21 -6.23 5.71
N ASN A 257 -16.31 -6.85 4.93
CA ASN A 257 -15.22 -7.66 5.41
C ASN A 257 -13.89 -7.04 4.95
N PHE A 258 -12.89 -6.96 5.85
CA PHE A 258 -11.56 -6.39 5.55
C PHE A 258 -10.52 -7.49 5.44
N ILE A 259 -9.79 -7.54 4.33
CA ILE A 259 -8.71 -8.48 4.03
C ILE A 259 -7.61 -7.79 3.22
N PRO A 260 -6.34 -8.24 3.25
CA PRO A 260 -5.77 -9.31 4.06
C PRO A 260 -5.20 -8.81 5.39
N CYS A 261 -5.01 -7.48 5.53
CA CYS A 261 -4.35 -6.91 6.69
C CYS A 261 -5.25 -7.00 7.92
N TYR A 262 -4.65 -7.32 9.07
CA TYR A 262 -5.31 -7.48 10.37
C TYR A 262 -6.29 -8.66 10.47
N ALA A 263 -6.34 -9.50 9.43
CA ALA A 263 -7.08 -10.76 9.42
C ALA A 263 -6.23 -11.90 10.03
N GLU A 264 -6.90 -13.00 10.35
CA GLU A 264 -6.23 -14.27 10.63
C GLU A 264 -6.08 -15.07 9.33
N PRO A 265 -5.03 -15.89 9.18
CA PRO A 265 -4.87 -16.70 7.98
C PRO A 265 -6.07 -17.63 7.71
N GLU A 266 -6.73 -18.11 8.75
CA GLU A 266 -7.95 -18.93 8.68
C GLU A 266 -9.14 -18.19 8.09
N ASP A 267 -9.13 -16.85 8.07
CA ASP A 267 -10.17 -16.03 7.47
C ASP A 267 -10.05 -15.95 5.93
N PHE A 268 -8.89 -16.26 5.36
CA PHE A 268 -8.68 -16.10 3.92
C PHE A 268 -9.57 -16.96 3.03
N PRO A 269 -9.96 -18.20 3.38
CA PRO A 269 -10.96 -18.95 2.59
C PRO A 269 -12.28 -18.23 2.48
N TYR A 270 -12.68 -17.47 3.51
CA TYR A 270 -13.93 -16.71 3.54
C TYR A 270 -13.91 -15.46 2.64
N SER A 271 -12.74 -15.11 2.06
CA SER A 271 -12.66 -14.09 1.02
C SER A 271 -13.50 -14.41 -0.22
N LEU A 272 -13.90 -15.68 -0.38
CA LEU A 272 -14.80 -16.11 -1.45
C LEU A 272 -16.29 -15.94 -1.10
N GLU A 273 -16.62 -15.56 0.15
CA GLU A 273 -17.99 -15.34 0.60
C GLU A 273 -18.41 -13.87 0.46
N THR A 274 -18.29 -13.36 -0.75
CA THR A 274 -18.62 -11.97 -1.10
C THR A 274 -19.26 -11.87 -2.47
N SER A 275 -20.01 -10.79 -2.69
CA SER A 275 -20.54 -10.44 -4.01
C SER A 275 -19.63 -9.52 -4.79
N LEU A 276 -18.72 -8.82 -4.11
CA LEU A 276 -17.84 -7.83 -4.72
C LEU A 276 -16.54 -7.68 -3.93
N ASN A 277 -15.41 -7.67 -4.63
CA ASN A 277 -14.13 -7.25 -4.10
C ASN A 277 -13.86 -5.78 -4.45
N VAL A 278 -13.55 -4.95 -3.48
CA VAL A 278 -13.29 -3.52 -3.68
C VAL A 278 -11.89 -3.18 -3.19
N SER A 279 -11.06 -2.69 -4.10
CA SER A 279 -9.75 -2.17 -3.77
C SER A 279 -9.86 -0.76 -3.18
N ILE A 280 -9.02 -0.45 -2.20
CA ILE A 280 -8.76 0.92 -1.76
C ILE A 280 -7.44 1.46 -2.30
N CYS A 281 -6.70 0.66 -3.07
CA CYS A 281 -5.48 1.08 -3.74
C CYS A 281 -5.16 0.13 -4.90
N GLY A 282 -5.52 0.49 -6.11
CA GLY A 282 -5.37 -0.35 -7.30
C GLY A 282 -3.95 -0.89 -7.52
N THR A 283 -2.94 -0.13 -7.08
CA THR A 283 -1.54 -0.53 -7.13
C THR A 283 -1.21 -1.74 -6.25
N HIS A 284 -2.08 -2.12 -5.31
CA HIS A 284 -1.81 -3.20 -4.38
C HIS A 284 -2.60 -4.48 -4.67
N ASP A 285 -3.80 -4.35 -5.23
CA ASP A 285 -4.80 -5.41 -5.10
C ASP A 285 -5.15 -6.09 -6.43
N ASP A 286 -4.71 -5.53 -7.57
CA ASP A 286 -5.03 -6.02 -8.90
C ASP A 286 -4.67 -7.50 -9.10
N TYR A 287 -3.51 -7.93 -8.60
CA TYR A 287 -3.07 -9.33 -8.68
C TYR A 287 -4.06 -10.29 -8.01
N PHE A 288 -4.55 -9.93 -6.83
CA PHE A 288 -5.49 -10.75 -6.07
C PHE A 288 -6.87 -10.80 -6.73
N VAL A 289 -7.43 -9.63 -7.06
CA VAL A 289 -8.81 -9.55 -7.57
C VAL A 289 -8.96 -10.12 -8.98
N GLU A 290 -7.95 -9.95 -9.84
CA GLU A 290 -7.92 -10.55 -11.18
C GLU A 290 -7.93 -12.08 -11.08
N HIS A 291 -7.13 -12.67 -10.18
CA HIS A 291 -7.13 -14.10 -9.94
C HIS A 291 -8.46 -14.62 -9.39
N ILE A 292 -9.04 -13.93 -8.40
CA ILE A 292 -10.34 -14.31 -7.80
C ILE A 292 -11.44 -14.25 -8.86
N ARG A 293 -11.45 -13.24 -9.72
CA ARG A 293 -12.40 -13.16 -10.84
C ARG A 293 -12.22 -14.29 -11.84
N GLU A 294 -11.00 -14.54 -12.28
CA GLU A 294 -10.70 -15.59 -13.28
C GLU A 294 -11.13 -16.98 -12.77
N LYS A 295 -10.86 -17.29 -11.51
CA LYS A 295 -11.07 -18.62 -10.96
C LYS A 295 -12.45 -18.86 -10.33
N TYR A 296 -13.05 -17.82 -9.76
CA TYR A 296 -14.27 -17.92 -8.94
C TYR A 296 -15.41 -17.05 -9.44
N ASP A 297 -15.20 -16.28 -10.51
CA ASP A 297 -16.19 -15.37 -11.13
C ASP A 297 -16.77 -14.32 -10.15
N ILE A 298 -15.96 -13.87 -9.18
CA ILE A 298 -16.34 -12.79 -8.26
C ILE A 298 -15.87 -11.46 -8.85
N PRO A 299 -16.78 -10.50 -9.11
CA PRO A 299 -16.44 -9.21 -9.68
C PRO A 299 -15.63 -8.33 -8.73
N PHE A 300 -15.00 -7.29 -9.27
CA PHE A 300 -14.21 -6.35 -8.49
C PHE A 300 -14.30 -4.91 -8.99
N LEU A 301 -14.00 -3.96 -8.09
CA LEU A 301 -13.77 -2.55 -8.35
C LEU A 301 -12.36 -2.17 -7.91
N ILE A 302 -11.60 -1.52 -8.81
CA ILE A 302 -10.19 -1.17 -8.58
C ILE A 302 -9.83 0.24 -9.03
N ASP A 303 -10.71 0.93 -9.75
CA ASP A 303 -10.47 2.22 -10.39
C ASP A 303 -10.84 3.42 -9.51
N THR A 304 -11.15 3.20 -8.24
CA THR A 304 -11.55 4.24 -7.29
C THR A 304 -10.81 4.07 -5.97
N ILE A 305 -10.65 5.19 -5.24
CA ILE A 305 -10.06 5.22 -3.91
C ILE A 305 -10.82 6.23 -3.05
N PRO A 306 -11.25 5.90 -1.83
CA PRO A 306 -12.04 6.80 -0.99
C PRO A 306 -11.16 7.81 -0.21
N ILE A 307 -10.29 8.54 -0.91
CA ILE A 307 -9.50 9.66 -0.37
C ILE A 307 -9.94 10.94 -1.07
N GLY A 308 -10.47 11.89 -0.30
CA GLY A 308 -11.08 13.09 -0.83
C GLY A 308 -12.58 12.94 -1.01
N ARG A 309 -13.27 14.05 -1.14
CA ARG A 309 -14.73 14.11 -1.20
C ARG A 309 -15.28 13.52 -2.51
N LYS A 310 -14.81 14.02 -3.65
CA LYS A 310 -15.25 13.56 -4.99
C LYS A 310 -14.89 12.07 -5.21
N ASN A 311 -13.71 11.66 -4.75
CA ASN A 311 -13.27 10.27 -4.84
C ASN A 311 -14.12 9.35 -3.96
N THR A 312 -14.51 9.79 -2.75
CA THR A 312 -15.40 9.04 -1.86
C THR A 312 -16.81 8.92 -2.45
N ASP A 313 -17.35 10.03 -3.02
CA ASP A 313 -18.64 10.02 -3.71
C ASP A 313 -18.65 8.96 -4.81
N ARG A 314 -17.62 8.97 -5.67
CA ARG A 314 -17.48 8.00 -6.77
C ARG A 314 -17.32 6.57 -6.27
N TRP A 315 -16.55 6.36 -5.20
CA TRP A 315 -16.32 5.05 -4.60
C TRP A 315 -17.63 4.45 -4.06
N VAL A 316 -18.40 5.22 -3.28
CA VAL A 316 -19.71 4.79 -2.74
C VAL A 316 -20.70 4.51 -3.87
N LEU A 317 -20.79 5.41 -4.86
CA LEU A 317 -21.74 5.27 -5.97
C LEU A 317 -21.44 4.02 -6.82
N LYS A 318 -20.19 3.77 -7.19
CA LYS A 318 -19.83 2.59 -7.99
C LYS A 318 -20.09 1.26 -7.25
N ILE A 319 -19.88 1.24 -5.94
CA ILE A 319 -20.27 0.06 -5.14
C ILE A 319 -21.79 -0.09 -5.16
N ALA A 320 -22.52 0.99 -4.94
CA ALA A 320 -23.99 0.97 -4.92
C ALA A 320 -24.60 0.53 -6.27
N GLU A 321 -24.03 0.96 -7.39
CA GLU A 321 -24.43 0.55 -8.76
C GLU A 321 -24.38 -0.97 -8.92
N HIS A 322 -23.37 -1.63 -8.35
CA HIS A 322 -23.28 -3.10 -8.40
C HIS A 322 -24.44 -3.80 -7.68
N PHE A 323 -25.04 -3.15 -6.68
CA PHE A 323 -26.11 -3.71 -5.84
C PHE A 323 -27.48 -3.12 -6.14
N GLY A 324 -27.62 -2.19 -7.09
CA GLY A 324 -28.88 -1.47 -7.37
C GLY A 324 -29.32 -0.56 -6.21
N LEU A 325 -28.36 0.07 -5.53
CA LEU A 325 -28.57 0.92 -4.34
C LEU A 325 -28.19 2.39 -4.60
N GLU A 326 -28.27 2.84 -5.86
CA GLU A 326 -27.82 4.16 -6.29
C GLU A 326 -28.61 5.28 -5.59
N LYS A 327 -29.88 5.08 -5.33
CA LYS A 327 -30.74 6.06 -4.67
C LYS A 327 -30.31 6.29 -3.22
N GLU A 328 -30.06 5.20 -2.48
CA GLU A 328 -29.59 5.23 -1.10
C GLU A 328 -28.19 5.88 -1.03
N ALA A 329 -27.32 5.55 -1.96
CA ALA A 329 -25.98 6.14 -2.08
C ALA A 329 -26.06 7.66 -2.36
N GLN A 330 -26.88 8.10 -3.30
CA GLN A 330 -27.07 9.52 -3.61
C GLN A 330 -27.57 10.32 -2.40
N GLN A 331 -28.50 9.76 -1.64
CA GLN A 331 -29.00 10.39 -0.41
C GLN A 331 -27.91 10.49 0.67
N LEU A 332 -27.12 9.44 0.87
CA LEU A 332 -25.98 9.45 1.77
C LEU A 332 -24.95 10.49 1.34
N ILE A 333 -24.54 10.48 0.08
CA ILE A 333 -23.57 11.40 -0.50
C ILE A 333 -24.00 12.85 -0.32
N ALA A 334 -25.27 13.17 -0.59
CA ALA A 334 -25.78 14.52 -0.45
C ALA A 334 -25.72 15.02 1.02
N ALA A 335 -26.09 14.17 1.97
CA ALA A 335 -26.06 14.49 3.41
C ALA A 335 -24.60 14.68 3.90
N GLU A 336 -23.69 13.78 3.52
CA GLU A 336 -22.28 13.85 3.90
C GLU A 336 -21.60 15.11 3.29
N ASN A 337 -21.87 15.41 2.04
CA ASN A 337 -21.31 16.59 1.38
C ASN A 337 -21.80 17.92 1.99
N GLU A 338 -23.06 17.99 2.40
CA GLU A 338 -23.59 19.16 3.10
C GLU A 338 -22.90 19.36 4.45
N LEU A 339 -22.75 18.29 5.22
CA LEU A 339 -22.10 18.33 6.53
C LEU A 339 -20.62 18.71 6.40
N LEU A 340 -19.92 18.05 5.48
CA LEU A 340 -18.49 18.27 5.25
C LEU A 340 -18.23 19.70 4.74
N GLY A 341 -19.04 20.19 3.80
CA GLY A 341 -18.92 21.55 3.25
C GLY A 341 -18.94 22.63 4.34
N ARG A 342 -19.90 22.51 5.27
CA ARG A 342 -20.00 23.41 6.44
C ARG A 342 -18.81 23.25 7.40
N SER A 343 -18.38 22.04 7.64
CA SER A 343 -17.29 21.72 8.59
C SER A 343 -15.92 22.17 8.09
N LEU A 344 -15.70 22.23 6.77
CA LEU A 344 -14.43 22.63 6.16
C LEU A 344 -14.26 24.17 6.05
N GLU A 345 -15.33 24.95 6.09
CA GLU A 345 -15.27 26.39 5.89
C GLU A 345 -14.25 27.13 6.78
N PRO A 346 -14.14 26.86 8.09
CA PRO A 346 -13.13 27.49 8.94
C PRO A 346 -11.69 27.16 8.52
N TYR A 347 -11.47 25.95 7.97
CA TYR A 347 -10.15 25.49 7.54
C TYR A 347 -9.76 26.09 6.19
N ARG A 348 -10.70 26.26 5.24
CA ARG A 348 -10.48 26.95 3.98
C ARG A 348 -9.93 28.36 4.16
N ARG A 349 -10.47 29.11 5.12
CA ARG A 349 -9.99 30.48 5.43
C ARG A 349 -8.54 30.54 5.93
N ILE A 350 -8.06 29.48 6.58
CA ILE A 350 -6.72 29.44 7.17
C ILE A 350 -5.70 28.79 6.23
N LEU A 351 -6.13 27.78 5.52
CA LEU A 351 -5.27 26.94 4.69
C LEU A 351 -5.23 27.39 3.23
N GLY A 352 -6.26 28.11 2.76
CA GLY A 352 -6.36 28.58 1.39
C GLY A 352 -5.11 29.33 0.92
N GLY A 353 -4.71 29.11 -0.33
CA GLY A 353 -3.51 29.66 -0.95
C GLY A 353 -2.17 29.11 -0.47
N LYS A 354 -2.14 28.17 0.48
CA LYS A 354 -0.90 27.52 0.91
C LYS A 354 -0.49 26.41 -0.05
N ARG A 355 0.82 26.31 -0.27
CA ARG A 355 1.43 25.40 -1.21
C ARG A 355 1.91 24.12 -0.51
N VAL A 356 1.57 22.97 -1.06
CA VAL A 356 1.86 21.66 -0.46
C VAL A 356 2.69 20.79 -1.40
N PHE A 357 3.75 20.18 -0.87
CA PHE A 357 4.50 19.14 -1.54
C PHE A 357 4.06 17.78 -1.01
N LEU A 358 3.69 16.85 -1.90
CA LEU A 358 3.17 15.53 -1.59
C LEU A 358 4.20 14.44 -1.95
N ALA A 359 4.48 13.52 -1.01
CA ALA A 359 5.42 12.41 -1.25
C ALA A 359 4.88 11.09 -0.71
N GLY A 360 4.87 10.03 -1.54
CA GLY A 360 4.41 8.71 -1.11
C GLY A 360 4.02 7.79 -2.25
N GLY A 361 3.13 6.83 -1.99
CA GLY A 361 2.52 5.99 -3.01
C GLY A 361 1.63 6.82 -3.94
N GLU A 362 1.77 6.61 -5.23
CA GLU A 362 1.27 7.48 -6.29
C GLU A 362 -0.24 7.73 -6.22
N VAL A 363 -1.04 6.66 -6.21
CA VAL A 363 -2.52 6.76 -6.17
C VAL A 363 -2.98 7.57 -4.96
N ARG A 364 -2.32 7.39 -3.81
CA ARG A 364 -2.73 8.04 -2.56
C ARG A 364 -2.33 9.50 -2.48
N ILE A 365 -1.12 9.87 -2.95
CA ILE A 365 -0.72 11.28 -2.94
C ILE A 365 -1.54 12.10 -3.92
N VAL A 366 -1.87 11.53 -5.09
CA VAL A 366 -2.73 12.19 -6.08
C VAL A 366 -4.15 12.32 -5.54
N ALA A 367 -4.71 11.26 -4.94
CA ALA A 367 -6.02 11.35 -4.29
C ALA A 367 -6.04 12.36 -3.13
N THR A 368 -4.95 12.45 -2.36
CA THR A 368 -4.83 13.45 -1.28
C THR A 368 -4.84 14.88 -1.81
N ALA A 369 -4.36 15.11 -3.04
CA ALA A 369 -4.40 16.42 -3.66
C ALA A 369 -5.84 16.94 -3.83
N GLU A 370 -6.84 16.09 -4.02
CA GLU A 370 -8.25 16.49 -4.05
C GLU A 370 -8.70 17.14 -2.72
N ILE A 371 -8.24 16.60 -1.58
CA ILE A 371 -8.51 17.22 -0.26
C ILE A 371 -7.91 18.63 -0.20
N LEU A 372 -6.71 18.81 -0.75
CA LEU A 372 -6.04 20.11 -0.76
C LEU A 372 -6.81 21.12 -1.61
N GLN A 373 -7.30 20.70 -2.79
CA GLN A 373 -8.12 21.55 -3.65
C GLN A 373 -9.44 21.95 -2.98
N ASP A 374 -10.08 21.01 -2.28
CA ASP A 374 -11.31 21.30 -1.49
C ASP A 374 -11.06 22.31 -0.35
N LEU A 375 -9.82 22.38 0.16
CA LEU A 375 -9.38 23.36 1.15
C LEU A 375 -8.85 24.67 0.55
N GLY A 376 -8.84 24.82 -0.79
CA GLY A 376 -8.28 25.97 -1.48
C GLY A 376 -6.75 26.06 -1.41
N MET A 377 -6.07 24.95 -1.15
CA MET A 377 -4.60 24.86 -1.15
C MET A 377 -4.09 24.53 -2.56
N GLU A 378 -2.82 24.81 -2.80
CA GLU A 378 -2.15 24.56 -4.08
C GLU A 378 -1.19 23.38 -3.97
N VAL A 379 -1.18 22.52 -4.98
CA VAL A 379 -0.18 21.46 -5.09
C VAL A 379 1.10 22.04 -5.69
N ALA A 380 2.17 22.07 -4.90
CA ALA A 380 3.47 22.56 -5.34
C ALA A 380 4.26 21.51 -6.13
N GLY A 381 4.07 20.23 -5.86
CA GLY A 381 4.74 19.13 -6.54
C GLY A 381 4.43 17.79 -5.93
N PHE A 382 4.67 16.75 -6.70
CA PHE A 382 4.52 15.36 -6.31
C PHE A 382 5.84 14.62 -6.32
N LYS A 383 6.00 13.66 -5.41
CA LYS A 383 7.01 12.62 -5.46
C LYS A 383 6.36 11.27 -5.23
N ALA A 384 6.25 10.46 -6.28
CA ALA A 384 5.65 9.14 -6.26
C ALA A 384 6.74 8.03 -6.25
N HIS A 385 6.40 6.85 -5.72
CA HIS A 385 7.35 5.73 -5.69
C HIS A 385 7.53 5.09 -7.06
N HIS A 386 6.46 4.91 -7.80
CA HIS A 386 6.39 4.43 -9.17
C HIS A 386 5.13 5.01 -9.81
N PHE A 387 4.89 4.66 -11.06
CA PHE A 387 3.69 5.07 -11.78
C PHE A 387 3.16 3.90 -12.61
N ASP A 388 1.88 3.62 -12.50
CA ASP A 388 1.17 2.63 -13.30
C ASP A 388 -0.22 3.12 -13.72
N ARG A 389 -0.96 2.32 -14.50
CA ARG A 389 -2.26 2.67 -15.09
C ARG A 389 -3.36 3.01 -14.07
N PHE A 390 -3.23 2.58 -12.82
CA PHE A 390 -4.28 2.76 -11.81
C PHE A 390 -4.38 4.18 -11.25
N ILE A 391 -3.42 5.02 -11.59
CA ILE A 391 -3.41 6.42 -11.14
C ILE A 391 -4.27 7.33 -12.04
N ASP A 392 -4.47 6.98 -13.32
CA ASP A 392 -5.14 7.84 -14.30
C ASP A 392 -6.54 8.30 -13.85
N PRO A 393 -7.44 7.42 -13.34
CA PRO A 393 -8.77 7.86 -12.90
C PRO A 393 -8.75 8.83 -11.71
N VAL A 394 -7.67 8.81 -10.93
CA VAL A 394 -7.49 9.69 -9.77
C VAL A 394 -6.97 11.05 -10.20
N PHE A 395 -6.08 11.10 -11.18
CA PHE A 395 -5.65 12.36 -11.80
C PHE A 395 -6.81 13.11 -12.47
N ASP A 396 -7.73 12.40 -13.12
CA ASP A 396 -8.88 13.01 -13.80
C ASP A 396 -9.85 13.71 -12.84
N ALA A 397 -9.76 13.43 -11.53
CA ALA A 397 -10.52 14.13 -10.50
C ALA A 397 -9.91 15.47 -10.06
N LEU A 398 -8.68 15.79 -10.49
CA LEU A 398 -7.96 16.99 -10.09
C LEU A 398 -8.04 18.10 -11.12
N ASP A 399 -8.15 19.33 -10.63
CA ASP A 399 -8.11 20.53 -11.43
C ASP A 399 -6.70 21.18 -11.42
N ASN A 400 -6.26 21.77 -12.53
CA ASN A 400 -5.05 22.61 -12.61
C ASN A 400 -3.76 21.96 -12.11
N VAL A 401 -3.52 20.68 -12.43
CA VAL A 401 -2.29 19.95 -12.05
C VAL A 401 -1.35 19.67 -13.22
N ASP A 402 -1.70 20.08 -14.42
CA ASP A 402 -0.95 19.75 -15.63
C ASP A 402 0.50 20.27 -15.59
N ASP A 403 0.71 21.49 -15.14
CA ASP A 403 2.04 22.12 -15.01
C ASP A 403 2.77 21.73 -13.69
N VAL A 404 2.14 20.96 -12.82
CA VAL A 404 2.75 20.55 -11.55
C VAL A 404 3.86 19.55 -11.79
N VAL A 405 5.01 19.80 -11.15
CA VAL A 405 6.16 18.92 -11.24
C VAL A 405 5.88 17.62 -10.50
N ILE A 406 6.20 16.51 -11.15
CA ILE A 406 6.15 15.16 -10.57
C ILE A 406 7.49 14.44 -10.72
N ASP A 407 7.96 13.86 -9.62
CA ASP A 407 9.14 13.00 -9.53
C ASP A 407 8.70 11.56 -9.27
N ILE A 408 8.97 10.67 -10.22
CA ILE A 408 8.76 9.23 -10.05
C ILE A 408 10.06 8.61 -9.58
N ALA A 409 10.11 8.28 -8.31
CA ALA A 409 11.33 7.84 -7.67
C ALA A 409 11.09 7.02 -6.42
N THR A 410 11.50 5.76 -6.42
CA THR A 410 11.58 5.01 -5.17
C THR A 410 12.76 5.53 -4.35
N ASN A 411 12.46 6.27 -3.26
CA ASN A 411 13.43 6.73 -2.27
C ASN A 411 14.69 7.44 -2.85
N GLN A 412 14.47 8.62 -3.43
CA GLN A 412 15.54 9.52 -3.87
C GLN A 412 15.53 10.80 -3.00
N PRO A 413 16.00 10.76 -1.75
CA PRO A 413 15.94 11.91 -0.85
C PRO A 413 16.72 13.13 -1.34
N PHE A 414 17.75 12.95 -2.17
CA PHE A 414 18.49 14.07 -2.75
C PHE A 414 17.66 14.82 -3.81
N GLU A 415 16.89 14.13 -4.65
CA GLU A 415 15.96 14.76 -5.62
C GLU A 415 14.84 15.48 -4.87
N GLN A 416 14.25 14.82 -3.88
CA GLN A 416 13.20 15.41 -3.04
C GLN A 416 13.67 16.68 -2.32
N ALA A 417 14.87 16.69 -1.75
CA ALA A 417 15.41 17.86 -1.06
C ALA A 417 15.64 19.04 -2.03
N ASN A 418 16.13 18.76 -3.25
CA ASN A 418 16.30 19.78 -4.28
C ASN A 418 14.93 20.34 -4.71
N LEU A 419 13.95 19.48 -5.00
CA LEU A 419 12.58 19.90 -5.36
C LEU A 419 11.94 20.76 -4.28
N ILE A 420 12.00 20.36 -3.01
CA ILE A 420 11.47 21.14 -1.89
C ILE A 420 12.13 22.53 -1.83
N ASN A 421 13.45 22.58 -2.00
CA ASN A 421 14.20 23.85 -2.01
C ASN A 421 13.82 24.78 -3.16
N ARG A 422 13.51 24.23 -4.34
CA ARG A 422 13.08 25.00 -5.53
C ARG A 422 11.62 25.44 -5.45
N LEU A 423 10.72 24.52 -5.10
CA LEU A 423 9.29 24.73 -5.10
C LEU A 423 8.82 25.54 -3.91
N LYS A 424 9.61 25.58 -2.81
CA LYS A 424 9.32 26.33 -1.58
C LYS A 424 7.88 26.16 -1.09
N PRO A 425 7.43 24.93 -0.82
CA PRO A 425 6.10 24.70 -0.29
C PRO A 425 5.97 25.25 1.13
N ASP A 426 4.74 25.50 1.59
CA ASP A 426 4.43 25.88 2.96
C ASP A 426 4.35 24.66 3.89
N VAL A 427 3.99 23.50 3.34
CA VAL A 427 3.75 22.23 4.06
C VAL A 427 4.21 21.06 3.21
N ILE A 428 4.68 20.02 3.89
CA ILE A 428 4.97 18.72 3.28
C ILE A 428 3.96 17.70 3.81
N ILE A 429 3.36 16.91 2.93
CA ILE A 429 2.58 15.73 3.29
C ILE A 429 3.34 14.49 2.81
N THR A 430 3.55 13.53 3.70
CA THR A 430 4.20 12.25 3.36
C THR A 430 3.35 11.09 3.83
N HIS A 431 3.53 9.94 3.22
CA HIS A 431 2.92 8.72 3.75
C HIS A 431 3.56 8.34 5.08
N THR A 432 4.86 8.12 5.09
CA THR A 432 5.65 7.81 6.28
C THR A 432 7.04 8.43 6.15
N GLY A 433 7.64 8.81 7.26
CA GLY A 433 9.00 9.36 7.28
C GLY A 433 9.10 10.81 6.78
N GLY A 434 10.29 11.22 6.36
CA GLY A 434 10.54 12.58 5.85
C GLY A 434 10.73 13.66 6.92
N ASN A 435 10.61 13.33 8.21
CA ASN A 435 10.74 14.31 9.32
C ASN A 435 12.07 15.07 9.27
N ASN A 436 13.17 14.39 8.97
CA ASN A 436 14.49 14.99 8.89
C ASN A 436 14.63 15.99 7.74
N ILE A 437 14.02 15.71 6.58
CA ILE A 437 14.02 16.62 5.42
C ILE A 437 13.18 17.85 5.74
N ALA A 438 11.95 17.66 6.23
CA ALA A 438 11.06 18.74 6.60
C ALA A 438 11.69 19.66 7.66
N ALA A 439 12.28 19.09 8.72
CA ALA A 439 12.93 19.83 9.79
C ALA A 439 14.10 20.68 9.27
N LYS A 440 14.95 20.12 8.40
CA LYS A 440 16.09 20.84 7.82
C LYS A 440 15.68 21.97 6.89
N HIS A 441 14.53 21.85 6.21
CA HIS A 441 13.94 22.91 5.40
C HIS A 441 13.05 23.89 6.20
N GLY A 442 12.84 23.64 7.49
CA GLY A 442 12.02 24.50 8.35
C GLY A 442 10.52 24.39 8.09
N LEU A 443 10.07 23.31 7.47
CA LEU A 443 8.70 23.11 7.01
C LEU A 443 7.89 22.24 7.98
N PRO A 444 6.60 22.58 8.19
CA PRO A 444 5.67 21.66 8.83
C PRO A 444 5.50 20.41 7.98
N LEU A 445 5.37 19.25 8.64
CA LEU A 445 5.15 17.97 7.98
C LEU A 445 3.91 17.28 8.54
N LEU A 446 3.04 16.81 7.65
CA LEU A 446 1.93 15.93 7.98
C LEU A 446 2.24 14.51 7.52
N PRO A 447 2.51 13.56 8.43
CA PRO A 447 2.42 12.16 8.08
C PRO A 447 0.95 11.80 7.87
N LEU A 448 0.61 11.26 6.68
CA LEU A 448 -0.79 10.97 6.34
C LEU A 448 -1.31 9.81 7.19
N PHE A 449 -0.49 8.77 7.37
CA PHE A 449 -0.83 7.56 8.10
C PHE A 449 -0.44 7.62 9.58
N GLY A 450 -1.22 6.93 10.39
CA GLY A 450 -0.94 6.70 11.80
C GLY A 450 -2.03 5.86 12.46
N PRO A 451 -1.75 5.20 13.59
CA PRO A 451 -2.68 4.26 14.22
C PRO A 451 -4.03 4.86 14.56
N SER A 452 -4.05 6.15 14.92
CA SER A 452 -5.23 6.87 15.40
C SER A 452 -5.77 7.90 14.41
N TYR A 453 -5.26 7.93 13.17
CA TYR A 453 -5.64 8.95 12.20
C TYR A 453 -6.31 8.32 11.00
N ASN A 454 -7.55 8.72 10.72
CA ASN A 454 -8.16 8.39 9.45
C ASN A 454 -7.79 9.41 8.37
N TYR A 455 -7.87 8.96 7.13
CA TYR A 455 -7.67 9.76 5.92
C TYR A 455 -8.62 9.31 4.80
N LEU A 456 -9.41 8.26 5.04
CA LEU A 456 -10.40 7.72 4.12
C LEU A 456 -11.80 8.23 4.45
N GLY A 457 -12.64 8.30 3.43
CA GLY A 457 -14.02 8.74 3.57
C GLY A 457 -14.15 10.23 3.90
N TYR A 458 -15.35 10.67 4.18
CA TYR A 458 -15.64 12.07 4.51
C TYR A 458 -15.03 12.50 5.84
N SER A 459 -15.07 11.63 6.83
CA SER A 459 -14.43 11.89 8.12
C SER A 459 -12.91 12.00 7.99
N GLY A 460 -12.30 11.27 7.04
CA GLY A 460 -10.89 11.38 6.70
C GLY A 460 -10.53 12.74 6.12
N VAL A 461 -11.35 13.29 5.23
CA VAL A 461 -11.17 14.66 4.70
C VAL A 461 -11.16 15.68 5.83
N PHE A 462 -12.11 15.61 6.74
CA PHE A 462 -12.19 16.50 7.90
C PHE A 462 -10.95 16.37 8.82
N GLU A 463 -10.54 15.15 9.11
CA GLU A 463 -9.37 14.88 9.97
C GLU A 463 -8.06 15.40 9.35
N VAL A 464 -7.86 15.21 8.06
CA VAL A 464 -6.71 15.77 7.33
C VAL A 464 -6.72 17.30 7.42
N ALA A 465 -7.86 17.95 7.20
CA ALA A 465 -8.00 19.41 7.32
C ALA A 465 -7.66 19.90 8.74
N ARG A 466 -8.18 19.22 9.77
CA ARG A 466 -7.94 19.51 11.19
C ARG A 466 -6.45 19.40 11.53
N ARG A 467 -5.79 18.36 11.08
CA ARG A 467 -4.36 18.11 11.31
C ARG A 467 -3.49 19.12 10.55
N LEU A 468 -3.81 19.43 9.29
CA LEU A 468 -3.12 20.49 8.53
C LEU A 468 -3.18 21.83 9.22
N ASN A 469 -4.37 22.26 9.67
CA ASN A 469 -4.54 23.49 10.43
C ASN A 469 -3.65 23.52 11.69
N ARG A 470 -3.60 22.41 12.43
CA ARG A 470 -2.77 22.30 13.65
C ARG A 470 -1.29 22.47 13.35
N ILE A 471 -0.74 21.78 12.34
CA ILE A 471 0.69 21.83 12.03
C ILE A 471 1.10 23.16 11.41
N VAL A 472 0.25 23.78 10.59
CA VAL A 472 0.51 25.08 9.99
C VAL A 472 0.60 26.17 11.07
N ARG A 473 -0.31 26.16 12.05
CA ARG A 473 -0.27 27.10 13.19
C ARG A 473 0.97 26.92 14.07
N ASN A 474 1.52 25.72 14.16
CA ASN A 474 2.66 25.39 15.02
C ASN A 474 4.01 25.31 14.27
N GLY A 475 4.11 25.89 13.06
CA GLY A 475 5.29 25.79 12.20
C GLY A 475 6.58 26.46 12.74
N GLN A 476 6.52 27.22 13.83
CA GLN A 476 7.68 27.94 14.39
C GLN A 476 8.79 27.01 14.89
N PHE A 477 8.44 25.82 15.40
CA PHE A 477 9.44 24.86 15.88
C PHE A 477 10.40 24.45 14.76
N ASN A 478 9.85 24.00 13.61
CA ASN A 478 10.67 23.60 12.46
C ASN A 478 11.49 24.75 11.88
N LYS A 479 10.94 25.98 11.85
CA LYS A 479 11.69 27.17 11.43
C LYS A 479 12.90 27.45 12.31
N LYS A 480 12.73 27.38 13.63
CA LYS A 480 13.85 27.54 14.57
C LYS A 480 14.88 26.42 14.44
N LEU A 481 14.43 25.17 14.24
CA LEU A 481 15.32 24.03 14.04
C LEU A 481 16.18 24.21 12.78
N ALA A 482 15.57 24.64 11.68
CA ALA A 482 16.27 24.88 10.41
C ALA A 482 17.35 25.96 10.51
N GLN A 483 17.17 26.99 11.34
CA GLN A 483 18.18 28.02 11.57
C GLN A 483 19.48 27.46 12.16
N ASN A 484 19.41 26.35 12.90
CA ASN A 484 20.54 25.70 13.56
C ASN A 484 21.01 24.41 12.88
N THR A 485 20.48 24.10 11.71
CA THR A 485 20.84 22.89 10.93
C THR A 485 21.29 23.27 9.53
N LYS A 486 22.13 22.41 8.95
CA LYS A 486 22.53 22.55 7.54
C LYS A 486 21.64 21.71 6.66
N LEU A 487 21.37 22.18 5.44
CA LEU A 487 20.74 21.35 4.41
C LEU A 487 21.56 20.07 4.19
N PRO A 488 20.89 18.93 3.83
CA PRO A 488 21.55 17.63 3.79
C PRO A 488 22.61 17.48 2.70
N PHE A 489 22.57 18.31 1.67
CA PHE A 489 23.47 18.22 0.51
C PHE A 489 24.26 19.51 0.30
N LYS A 490 25.31 19.47 -0.53
CA LYS A 490 26.11 20.62 -0.91
C LYS A 490 25.30 21.64 -1.69
N LYS A 491 25.69 22.94 -1.61
CA LYS A 491 24.98 24.05 -2.28
C LYS A 491 24.81 23.80 -3.79
N ASP A 492 25.85 23.37 -4.46
CA ASP A 492 25.88 23.08 -5.90
C ASP A 492 24.77 22.10 -6.34
N TRP A 493 24.35 21.20 -5.44
CA TRP A 493 23.26 20.27 -5.74
C TRP A 493 21.92 20.99 -5.91
N TYR A 494 21.64 22.00 -5.11
CA TYR A 494 20.39 22.75 -5.16
C TYR A 494 20.31 23.73 -6.34
N GLU A 495 21.44 23.99 -6.99
CA GLU A 495 21.55 24.81 -8.21
C GLU A 495 21.36 23.96 -9.49
N LYS A 496 21.60 22.66 -9.42
CA LYS A 496 21.41 21.71 -10.55
C LYS A 496 19.94 21.36 -10.74
N ASP A 497 19.61 20.93 -11.96
CA ASP A 497 18.33 20.28 -12.23
C ASP A 497 18.21 19.02 -11.37
N PRO A 498 17.10 18.84 -10.59
CA PRO A 498 16.89 17.65 -9.76
C PRO A 498 16.91 16.35 -10.55
N PHE A 499 16.57 16.38 -11.84
CA PHE A 499 16.47 15.23 -12.72
C PHE A 499 17.75 14.91 -13.52
N THR A 500 18.84 15.59 -13.24
CA THR A 500 20.15 15.44 -13.94
C THR A 500 20.62 13.97 -14.06
N TYR A 501 20.26 13.12 -13.11
CA TYR A 501 20.70 11.73 -13.05
C TYR A 501 19.68 10.72 -13.60
N ILE A 502 18.54 11.19 -14.11
CA ILE A 502 17.63 10.34 -14.88
C ILE A 502 18.21 10.17 -16.28
N LYS A 503 18.47 8.94 -16.67
CA LYS A 503 18.87 8.62 -18.03
C LYS A 503 17.63 8.59 -18.92
N LYS A 504 17.57 9.46 -19.93
CA LYS A 504 16.79 9.15 -21.13
C LYS A 504 17.60 8.08 -21.88
N GLN A 505 17.04 6.91 -22.13
CA GLN A 505 17.68 6.00 -23.08
C GLN A 505 17.49 6.62 -24.46
N ASP A 506 18.60 6.87 -25.13
CA ASP A 506 18.56 7.17 -26.57
C ASP A 506 17.94 5.95 -27.24
N VAL A 507 16.84 6.18 -27.96
CA VAL A 507 16.25 5.16 -28.82
C VAL A 507 17.27 4.90 -29.92
N VAL A 508 17.96 3.76 -29.85
CA VAL A 508 18.85 3.28 -30.91
C VAL A 508 18.01 2.73 -32.04
#